data_b02653c50dbcffb94a22c28e03fcaedb
#
_entry.id   b02653c50dbcffb94a22c28e03fcaedb
#
_cell.length_a   1.000
_cell.length_b   1.000
_cell.length_c   1.000
_cell.angle_alpha   90.00
_cell.angle_beta   90.00
_cell.angle_gamma   90.00
#
_symmetry.space_group_name_H-M   'P 1'
#
loop_
_entity.id
_entity.type
_entity.pdbx_description
1 polymer ?
#
loop_
_entity_poly.entity_id
_entity_poly.type
_entity_poly.pdbx_seq_one_letter_code
_entity_poly.pdbx_strand_id
1 'polypeptide(L)'
;MKNKVICYKIFKFILSPIYKFWYNPKIEGKENIPKDGRFIIVGNHIHIMDQCNVVISTKRILFYMAKKEYFDNKKVAWFFKSAGCIPVDRSKKDESATSAALDILNNDGAIGLFPEGTRNGVKEERAKELFGEYIESEISFEDFYKKIKKSKTSQVNFLEELMKLGAISKDEFIDNICNADEFLNLLIHEKRLTRTEYFDHILLPLKYGAVSMAKKTSSPIVPFVITGDYKFRSKNLRIKIGKPIEPIDDLEKANKHLDETMKKMIQENYEKIEK
;
A
#
# COMPACT_ATOMS: atom_id res chain seq x y z
N MET A 1 7.28 26.65 -6.26
CA MET A 1 7.93 25.33 -6.32
C MET A 1 9.27 25.28 -5.58
N LYS A 2 10.22 26.19 -5.79
CA LYS A 2 11.58 26.15 -5.17
C LYS A 2 11.60 25.92 -3.65
N ASN A 3 10.78 26.62 -2.87
CA ASN A 3 10.74 26.48 -1.40
C ASN A 3 10.25 25.09 -0.95
N LYS A 4 9.29 24.49 -1.64
CA LYS A 4 8.81 23.12 -1.34
C LYS A 4 9.92 22.07 -1.57
N VAL A 5 10.70 22.24 -2.63
CA VAL A 5 11.84 21.40 -2.96
C VAL A 5 12.91 21.45 -1.87
N ILE A 6 13.19 22.62 -1.35
CA ILE A 6 14.18 22.82 -0.27
C ILE A 6 13.70 22.13 1.01
N CYS A 7 12.46 22.40 1.44
CA CYS A 7 11.88 21.75 2.63
C CYS A 7 11.88 20.21 2.51
N TYR A 8 11.48 19.68 1.35
CA TYR A 8 11.52 18.25 1.09
C TYR A 8 12.93 17.66 1.28
N LYS A 9 13.96 18.33 0.72
CA LYS A 9 15.35 17.89 0.85
C LYS A 9 15.84 17.94 2.29
N ILE A 10 15.48 18.96 3.05
CA ILE A 10 15.82 19.11 4.47
C ILE A 10 15.17 17.99 5.28
N PHE A 11 13.85 17.78 5.13
CA PHE A 11 13.15 16.70 5.82
C PHE A 11 13.75 15.34 5.49
N LYS A 12 14.02 15.08 4.22
CA LYS A 12 14.64 13.84 3.80
C LYS A 12 16.02 13.65 4.42
N PHE A 13 16.86 14.68 4.44
CA PHE A 13 18.20 14.62 5.03
C PHE A 13 18.16 14.29 6.52
N ILE A 14 17.27 14.94 7.28
CA ILE A 14 17.15 14.74 8.74
C ILE A 14 16.44 13.43 9.07
N LEU A 15 15.31 13.14 8.41
CA LEU A 15 14.46 12.01 8.79
C LEU A 15 14.95 10.67 8.25
N SER A 16 15.69 10.65 7.13
CA SER A 16 16.13 9.38 6.53
C SER A 16 17.06 8.56 7.43
N PRO A 17 18.09 9.12 8.09
CA PRO A 17 18.93 8.34 9.00
C PRO A 17 18.16 7.84 10.22
N ILE A 18 17.26 8.66 10.78
CA ILE A 18 16.39 8.28 11.90
C ILE A 18 15.49 7.13 11.51
N TYR A 19 14.85 7.23 10.36
CA TYR A 19 13.97 6.18 9.82
C TYR A 19 14.74 4.86 9.60
N LYS A 20 15.91 4.91 8.97
CA LYS A 20 16.76 3.74 8.74
C LYS A 20 17.21 3.09 10.04
N PHE A 21 17.62 3.88 11.03
CA PHE A 21 18.01 3.39 12.34
C PHE A 21 16.84 2.71 13.06
N TRP A 22 15.65 3.34 13.00
CA TRP A 22 14.46 2.85 13.73
C TRP A 22 13.88 1.57 13.13
N TYR A 23 13.67 1.54 11.82
CA TYR A 23 12.96 0.43 11.15
C TYR A 23 13.90 -0.58 10.47
N ASN A 24 15.15 -0.21 10.22
CA ASN A 24 16.15 -1.06 9.55
C ASN A 24 15.63 -1.72 8.25
N PRO A 25 15.02 -0.98 7.29
CA PRO A 25 14.43 -1.56 6.12
C PRO A 25 15.48 -2.19 5.19
N LYS A 26 15.25 -3.41 4.73
CA LYS A 26 16.05 -4.08 3.71
C LYS A 26 15.48 -3.72 2.34
N ILE A 27 16.19 -2.89 1.58
CA ILE A 27 15.70 -2.34 0.32
C ILE A 27 16.54 -2.86 -0.84
N GLU A 28 15.88 -3.55 -1.78
CA GLU A 28 16.45 -4.09 -3.01
C GLU A 28 15.89 -3.34 -4.23
N GLY A 29 16.66 -3.28 -5.34
CA GLY A 29 16.20 -2.71 -6.61
C GLY A 29 16.17 -1.18 -6.68
N LYS A 30 16.93 -0.47 -5.83
CA LYS A 30 17.00 1.01 -5.85
C LYS A 30 17.47 1.56 -7.19
N GLU A 31 18.30 0.81 -7.89
CA GLU A 31 18.82 1.10 -9.21
C GLU A 31 17.74 1.15 -10.29
N ASN A 32 16.59 0.52 -10.05
CA ASN A 32 15.44 0.52 -10.95
C ASN A 32 14.67 1.84 -10.95
N ILE A 33 14.91 2.72 -9.98
CA ILE A 33 14.25 4.03 -9.94
C ILE A 33 14.92 4.97 -10.95
N PRO A 34 14.19 5.51 -11.95
CA PRO A 34 14.74 6.42 -12.93
C PRO A 34 15.40 7.65 -12.29
N LYS A 35 16.63 7.94 -12.72
CA LYS A 35 17.36 9.12 -12.24
C LYS A 35 16.80 10.42 -12.80
N ASP A 36 16.28 10.37 -14.02
CA ASP A 36 15.75 11.49 -14.77
C ASP A 36 14.42 11.13 -15.42
N GLY A 37 13.75 12.12 -16.03
CA GLY A 37 12.47 11.93 -16.71
C GLY A 37 11.30 11.68 -15.75
N ARG A 38 10.13 11.50 -16.34
CA ARG A 38 8.88 11.25 -15.62
C ARG A 38 8.72 9.76 -15.27
N PHE A 39 8.12 9.48 -14.14
CA PHE A 39 7.69 8.13 -13.78
C PHE A 39 6.64 8.14 -12.66
N ILE A 40 5.92 7.05 -12.54
CA ILE A 40 4.97 6.81 -11.46
C ILE A 40 5.49 5.63 -10.63
N ILE A 41 5.76 5.84 -9.34
CA ILE A 41 6.14 4.75 -8.44
C ILE A 41 4.92 4.26 -7.69
N VAL A 42 4.67 2.95 -7.74
CA VAL A 42 3.41 2.34 -7.31
C VAL A 42 3.69 1.16 -6.39
N GLY A 43 3.02 1.12 -5.25
CA GLY A 43 3.23 0.03 -4.29
C GLY A 43 2.00 -0.36 -3.50
N ASN A 44 2.09 -1.48 -2.78
CA ASN A 44 1.11 -1.89 -1.79
C ASN A 44 1.16 -0.98 -0.56
N HIS A 45 0.05 -0.87 0.16
CA HIS A 45 -0.07 0.06 1.27
C HIS A 45 -0.49 -0.65 2.56
N ILE A 46 0.47 -0.92 3.43
CA ILE A 46 0.27 -1.64 4.70
C ILE A 46 0.45 -0.73 5.93
N HIS A 47 1.24 0.34 5.82
CA HIS A 47 1.54 1.20 6.96
C HIS A 47 1.62 2.69 6.56
N ILE A 48 1.43 3.59 7.54
CA ILE A 48 1.51 5.04 7.30
C ILE A 48 2.90 5.51 6.83
N MET A 49 3.93 4.73 7.09
CA MET A 49 5.33 5.07 6.74
C MET A 49 5.78 4.45 5.41
N ASP A 50 4.91 3.79 4.65
CA ASP A 50 5.28 3.08 3.41
C ASP A 50 6.01 3.96 2.40
N GLN A 51 5.54 5.20 2.20
CA GLN A 51 6.19 6.15 1.29
C GLN A 51 7.63 6.48 1.71
N CYS A 52 7.96 6.40 2.99
CA CYS A 52 9.29 6.72 3.48
C CYS A 52 10.35 5.76 2.93
N ASN A 53 10.01 4.47 2.74
CA ASN A 53 10.91 3.47 2.17
C ASN A 53 11.38 3.87 0.76
N VAL A 54 10.46 4.38 -0.04
CA VAL A 54 10.75 4.81 -1.41
C VAL A 54 11.48 6.16 -1.41
N VAL A 55 11.03 7.10 -0.58
CA VAL A 55 11.68 8.41 -0.43
C VAL A 55 13.16 8.28 -0.06
N ILE A 56 13.52 7.37 0.85
CA ILE A 56 14.94 7.14 1.23
C ILE A 56 15.74 6.37 0.18
N SER A 57 15.08 5.80 -0.82
CA SER A 57 15.70 4.96 -1.86
C SER A 57 16.14 5.73 -3.10
N THR A 58 15.69 6.97 -3.31
CA THR A 58 16.00 7.77 -4.50
C THR A 58 16.42 9.18 -4.15
N LYS A 59 17.20 9.84 -5.00
CA LYS A 59 17.49 11.28 -4.89
C LYS A 59 16.37 12.15 -5.46
N ARG A 60 15.45 11.56 -6.23
CA ARG A 60 14.30 12.25 -6.84
C ARG A 60 13.33 12.75 -5.77
N ILE A 61 12.62 13.81 -6.11
CA ILE A 61 11.49 14.29 -5.34
C ILE A 61 10.26 13.51 -5.80
N LEU A 62 9.59 12.87 -4.85
CA LEU A 62 8.38 12.11 -5.10
C LEU A 62 7.19 12.88 -4.54
N PHE A 63 6.24 13.19 -5.40
CA PHE A 63 4.99 13.84 -5.02
C PHE A 63 3.93 12.78 -4.74
N TYR A 64 3.46 12.71 -3.51
CA TYR A 64 2.43 11.74 -3.11
C TYR A 64 1.05 12.40 -3.03
N MET A 65 0.04 11.64 -3.40
CA MET A 65 -1.35 12.03 -3.15
C MET A 65 -1.73 11.73 -1.71
N ALA A 66 -2.24 12.72 -0.98
CA ALA A 66 -2.63 12.59 0.42
C ALA A 66 -4.07 13.07 0.64
N LYS A 67 -4.74 12.52 1.65
CA LYS A 67 -6.11 12.90 1.99
C LYS A 67 -6.22 14.40 2.24
N LYS A 68 -7.26 15.05 1.68
CA LYS A 68 -7.54 16.48 1.86
C LYS A 68 -7.62 16.88 3.33
N GLU A 69 -8.17 16.03 4.18
CA GLU A 69 -8.33 16.28 5.62
C GLU A 69 -6.99 16.56 6.34
N TYR A 70 -5.87 16.04 5.82
CA TYR A 70 -4.54 16.38 6.37
C TYR A 70 -4.13 17.81 6.08
N PHE A 71 -4.68 18.44 5.02
CA PHE A 71 -4.42 19.82 4.67
C PHE A 71 -5.37 20.81 5.38
N ASP A 72 -6.50 20.33 5.87
CA ASP A 72 -7.46 21.09 6.67
C ASP A 72 -7.03 21.14 8.14
N ASN A 73 -6.25 20.16 8.61
CA ASN A 73 -5.71 20.12 9.98
C ASN A 73 -4.50 21.04 10.11
N LYS A 74 -4.66 22.21 10.76
CA LYS A 74 -3.63 23.24 10.93
C LYS A 74 -2.31 22.72 11.52
N LYS A 75 -2.34 21.68 12.38
CA LYS A 75 -1.13 21.12 13.03
C LYS A 75 -0.21 20.38 12.06
N VAL A 76 -0.75 19.76 11.02
CA VAL A 76 0.02 18.92 10.09
C VAL A 76 0.01 19.42 8.65
N ALA A 77 -0.90 20.35 8.31
CA ALA A 77 -1.04 20.89 6.95
C ALA A 77 0.26 21.46 6.38
N TRP A 78 1.04 22.16 7.22
CA TRP A 78 2.31 22.75 6.83
C TRP A 78 3.30 21.67 6.36
N PHE A 79 3.33 20.52 7.04
CA PHE A 79 4.20 19.39 6.69
C PHE A 79 3.83 18.80 5.32
N PHE A 80 2.55 18.46 5.11
CA PHE A 80 2.09 17.91 3.82
C PHE A 80 2.30 18.86 2.66
N LYS A 81 2.03 20.16 2.88
CA LYS A 81 2.30 21.23 1.88
C LYS A 81 3.79 21.33 1.56
N SER A 82 4.65 21.32 2.59
CA SER A 82 6.11 21.42 2.45
C SER A 82 6.73 20.16 1.85
N ALA A 83 6.17 18.98 2.15
CA ALA A 83 6.55 17.71 1.53
C ALA A 83 6.10 17.58 0.06
N GLY A 84 5.37 18.58 -0.48
CA GLY A 84 4.91 18.58 -1.87
C GLY A 84 3.74 17.62 -2.12
N CYS A 85 3.03 17.18 -1.08
CA CYS A 85 1.89 16.31 -1.26
C CYS A 85 0.74 17.01 -1.98
N ILE A 86 0.01 16.25 -2.81
CA ILE A 86 -1.17 16.68 -3.56
C ILE A 86 -2.41 16.33 -2.73
N PRO A 87 -3.24 17.31 -2.33
CA PRO A 87 -4.49 17.02 -1.63
C PRO A 87 -5.47 16.27 -2.54
N VAL A 88 -6.13 15.24 -2.04
CA VAL A 88 -7.15 14.47 -2.78
C VAL A 88 -8.41 14.34 -1.95
N ASP A 89 -9.50 14.78 -2.50
CA ASP A 89 -10.85 14.52 -2.00
C ASP A 89 -11.30 13.14 -2.46
N ARG A 90 -11.32 12.18 -1.53
CA ARG A 90 -11.68 10.78 -1.84
C ARG A 90 -13.20 10.54 -1.86
N SER A 91 -14.01 11.52 -1.51
CA SER A 91 -15.48 11.43 -1.53
C SER A 91 -16.05 11.54 -2.94
N LYS A 92 -15.27 12.07 -3.87
CA LYS A 92 -15.63 12.31 -5.26
C LYS A 92 -14.46 12.06 -6.21
N LYS A 93 -14.74 12.07 -7.52
CA LYS A 93 -13.70 12.11 -8.54
C LYS A 93 -13.04 13.49 -8.51
N ASP A 94 -11.85 13.57 -7.94
CA ASP A 94 -11.10 14.82 -7.80
C ASP A 94 -10.26 15.11 -9.06
N GLU A 95 -10.84 15.89 -9.95
CA GLU A 95 -10.19 16.27 -11.21
C GLU A 95 -9.02 17.23 -10.98
N SER A 96 -9.07 18.07 -9.94
CA SER A 96 -8.01 19.01 -9.62
C SER A 96 -6.74 18.28 -9.15
N ALA A 97 -6.89 17.26 -8.30
CA ALA A 97 -5.78 16.42 -7.87
C ALA A 97 -5.19 15.62 -9.05
N THR A 98 -6.05 15.15 -9.94
CA THR A 98 -5.62 14.43 -11.15
C THR A 98 -4.86 15.35 -12.09
N SER A 99 -5.36 16.55 -12.35
CA SER A 99 -4.68 17.57 -13.18
C SER A 99 -3.32 17.94 -12.59
N ALA A 100 -3.23 18.20 -11.29
CA ALA A 100 -1.97 18.53 -10.64
C ALA A 100 -0.93 17.38 -10.75
N ALA A 101 -1.37 16.12 -10.69
CA ALA A 101 -0.49 14.98 -10.89
C ALA A 101 0.00 14.89 -12.35
N LEU A 102 -0.90 15.07 -13.32
CA LEU A 102 -0.53 15.09 -14.73
C LEU A 102 0.45 16.23 -15.07
N ASP A 103 0.24 17.42 -14.48
CA ASP A 103 1.15 18.55 -14.66
C ASP A 103 2.55 18.26 -14.14
N ILE A 104 2.66 17.58 -12.98
CA ILE A 104 3.96 17.15 -12.44
C ILE A 104 4.65 16.18 -13.41
N LEU A 105 3.92 15.17 -13.91
CA LEU A 105 4.47 14.20 -14.84
C LEU A 105 4.88 14.85 -16.17
N ASN A 106 4.05 15.76 -16.72
CA ASN A 106 4.35 16.47 -17.96
C ASN A 106 5.58 17.40 -17.83
N ASN A 107 5.97 17.76 -16.59
CA ASN A 107 7.19 18.51 -16.28
C ASN A 107 8.32 17.59 -15.75
N ASP A 108 8.40 16.36 -16.22
CA ASP A 108 9.41 15.36 -15.88
C ASP A 108 9.55 15.08 -14.36
N GLY A 109 8.45 15.27 -13.63
CA GLY A 109 8.37 14.95 -12.22
C GLY A 109 8.06 13.47 -11.96
N ALA A 110 8.03 13.09 -10.69
CA ALA A 110 7.73 11.74 -10.25
C ALA A 110 6.58 11.72 -9.24
N ILE A 111 5.60 10.84 -9.45
CA ILE A 111 4.44 10.67 -8.60
C ILE A 111 4.51 9.34 -7.86
N GLY A 112 4.22 9.37 -6.55
CA GLY A 112 4.04 8.16 -5.75
C GLY A 112 2.56 7.86 -5.49
N LEU A 113 2.16 6.61 -5.70
CA LEU A 113 0.78 6.17 -5.56
C LEU A 113 0.68 4.81 -4.84
N PHE A 114 -0.42 4.65 -4.12
CA PHE A 114 -0.87 3.38 -3.58
C PHE A 114 -2.21 3.02 -4.25
N PRO A 115 -2.20 2.15 -5.27
CA PRO A 115 -3.37 1.94 -6.12
C PRO A 115 -4.51 1.21 -5.41
N GLU A 116 -4.27 0.54 -4.30
CA GLU A 116 -5.30 -0.01 -3.43
C GLU A 116 -6.24 1.09 -2.88
N GLY A 117 -5.77 2.33 -2.85
CA GLY A 117 -6.54 3.51 -2.42
C GLY A 117 -6.82 3.58 -0.92
N THR A 118 -6.42 2.58 -0.17
CA THR A 118 -6.47 2.53 1.30
C THR A 118 -5.32 1.65 1.79
N ARG A 119 -5.04 1.69 3.09
CA ARG A 119 -4.11 0.75 3.70
C ARG A 119 -4.76 -0.62 3.78
N ASN A 120 -4.03 -1.62 3.32
CA ASN A 120 -4.41 -3.02 3.41
C ASN A 120 -3.92 -3.58 4.76
N GLY A 121 -4.73 -3.45 5.77
CA GLY A 121 -4.42 -3.91 7.11
C GLY A 121 -5.54 -3.60 8.08
N VAL A 122 -5.89 -4.56 8.92
CA VAL A 122 -6.75 -4.31 10.07
C VAL A 122 -5.96 -3.48 11.06
N LYS A 123 -6.57 -2.46 11.64
CA LYS A 123 -6.09 -1.95 12.91
C LYS A 123 -6.39 -3.02 13.94
N GLU A 124 -5.39 -3.78 14.33
CA GLU A 124 -5.51 -4.91 15.25
C GLU A 124 -6.27 -4.55 16.53
N GLU A 125 -5.97 -3.36 17.11
CA GLU A 125 -6.69 -2.82 18.27
C GLU A 125 -8.19 -2.68 18.00
N ARG A 126 -8.59 -2.17 16.83
CA ARG A 126 -10.00 -1.98 16.48
C ARG A 126 -10.70 -3.31 16.17
N ALA A 127 -9.99 -4.27 15.60
CA ALA A 127 -10.54 -5.61 15.36
C ALA A 127 -10.79 -6.33 16.67
N LYS A 128 -9.84 -6.28 17.60
CA LYS A 128 -9.98 -6.86 18.95
C LYS A 128 -11.12 -6.21 19.75
N GLU A 129 -11.25 -4.89 19.69
CA GLU A 129 -12.35 -4.16 20.32
C GLU A 129 -13.71 -4.62 19.76
N LEU A 130 -13.87 -4.67 18.43
CA LEU A 130 -15.11 -5.13 17.80
C LEU A 130 -15.41 -6.61 18.08
N PHE A 131 -14.38 -7.44 18.19
CA PHE A 131 -14.52 -8.85 18.54
C PHE A 131 -14.96 -9.00 20.02
N GLY A 132 -14.43 -8.16 20.92
CA GLY A 132 -14.92 -8.07 22.31
C GLY A 132 -16.39 -7.70 22.37
N GLU A 133 -16.82 -6.60 21.70
CA GLU A 133 -18.23 -6.19 21.61
C GLU A 133 -19.14 -7.33 21.10
N TYR A 134 -18.66 -8.16 20.18
CA TYR A 134 -19.41 -9.30 19.65
C TYR A 134 -19.52 -10.46 20.68
N ILE A 135 -18.39 -10.84 21.32
CA ILE A 135 -18.37 -11.93 22.31
C ILE A 135 -19.23 -11.58 23.54
N GLU A 136 -19.18 -10.34 23.98
CA GLU A 136 -20.00 -9.84 25.11
C GLU A 136 -21.47 -9.64 24.72
N SER A 137 -21.85 -10.02 23.50
CA SER A 137 -23.22 -9.92 22.96
C SER A 137 -23.76 -8.48 22.88
N GLU A 138 -22.88 -7.49 22.88
CA GLU A 138 -23.27 -6.07 22.72
C GLU A 138 -23.71 -5.75 21.29
N ILE A 139 -23.19 -6.49 20.29
CA ILE A 139 -23.55 -6.34 18.88
C ILE A 139 -23.85 -7.70 18.23
N SER A 140 -24.73 -7.69 17.23
CA SER A 140 -25.02 -8.88 16.42
C SER A 140 -23.83 -9.28 15.53
N PHE A 141 -23.78 -10.55 15.11
CA PHE A 141 -22.78 -10.99 14.12
C PHE A 141 -22.83 -10.15 12.83
N GLU A 142 -24.02 -9.77 12.37
CA GLU A 142 -24.20 -8.96 11.16
C GLU A 142 -23.59 -7.57 11.33
N ASP A 143 -23.78 -6.93 12.49
CA ASP A 143 -23.20 -5.63 12.79
C ASP A 143 -21.68 -5.70 12.98
N PHE A 144 -21.19 -6.71 13.69
CA PHE A 144 -19.76 -7.02 13.81
C PHE A 144 -19.13 -7.17 12.41
N TYR A 145 -19.70 -8.05 11.59
CA TYR A 145 -19.23 -8.31 10.24
C TYR A 145 -19.25 -7.06 9.36
N LYS A 146 -20.32 -6.27 9.41
CA LYS A 146 -20.45 -5.01 8.68
C LYS A 146 -19.41 -3.98 9.12
N LYS A 147 -19.09 -3.91 10.41
CA LYS A 147 -18.04 -3.02 10.95
C LYS A 147 -16.65 -3.48 10.52
N ILE A 148 -16.34 -4.77 10.59
CA ILE A 148 -15.06 -5.35 10.15
C ILE A 148 -14.86 -5.17 8.65
N LYS A 149 -15.88 -5.41 7.84
CA LYS A 149 -15.82 -5.23 6.38
C LYS A 149 -15.46 -3.80 5.95
N LYS A 150 -15.76 -2.80 6.79
CA LYS A 150 -15.29 -1.42 6.57
C LYS A 150 -13.79 -1.26 6.70
N SER A 151 -13.07 -2.18 7.36
CA SER A 151 -11.62 -2.13 7.53
C SER A 151 -10.84 -2.44 6.24
N LYS A 152 -11.50 -3.02 5.23
CA LYS A 152 -10.96 -3.28 3.87
C LYS A 152 -9.58 -3.93 3.91
N THR A 153 -9.49 -5.17 4.33
CA THR A 153 -8.25 -5.93 4.22
C THR A 153 -8.42 -7.08 3.24
N SER A 154 -7.41 -7.36 2.46
CA SER A 154 -7.44 -8.46 1.51
C SER A 154 -7.56 -9.80 2.23
N GLN A 155 -6.88 -9.97 3.35
CA GLN A 155 -6.92 -11.20 4.15
C GLN A 155 -8.33 -11.49 4.69
N VAL A 156 -9.00 -10.48 5.28
CA VAL A 156 -10.38 -10.64 5.77
C VAL A 156 -11.35 -10.92 4.62
N ASN A 157 -11.17 -10.24 3.47
CA ASN A 157 -12.00 -10.50 2.30
C ASN A 157 -11.81 -11.94 1.80
N PHE A 158 -10.58 -12.44 1.85
CA PHE A 158 -10.28 -13.81 1.44
C PHE A 158 -10.84 -14.85 2.42
N LEU A 159 -10.74 -14.62 3.73
CA LEU A 159 -11.41 -15.48 4.72
C LEU A 159 -12.93 -15.52 4.50
N GLU A 160 -13.55 -14.37 4.17
CA GLU A 160 -14.98 -14.33 3.82
C GLU A 160 -15.30 -15.21 2.60
N GLU A 161 -14.46 -15.16 1.59
CA GLU A 161 -14.61 -15.98 0.38
C GLU A 161 -14.48 -17.46 0.71
N LEU A 162 -13.45 -17.85 1.48
CA LEU A 162 -13.25 -19.23 1.92
C LEU A 162 -14.44 -19.74 2.74
N MET A 163 -15.02 -18.90 3.61
CA MET A 163 -16.23 -19.25 4.37
C MET A 163 -17.43 -19.44 3.44
N LYS A 164 -17.64 -18.58 2.45
CA LYS A 164 -18.73 -18.72 1.48
C LYS A 164 -18.60 -19.95 0.60
N LEU A 165 -17.38 -20.35 0.30
CA LEU A 165 -17.08 -21.58 -0.46
C LEU A 165 -17.15 -22.84 0.42
N GLY A 166 -17.34 -22.71 1.73
CA GLY A 166 -17.37 -23.83 2.66
C GLY A 166 -15.98 -24.42 2.96
N ALA A 167 -14.89 -23.74 2.58
CA ALA A 167 -13.52 -24.18 2.85
C ALA A 167 -13.13 -23.99 4.33
N ILE A 168 -13.77 -23.02 4.99
CA ILE A 168 -13.72 -22.82 6.45
C ILE A 168 -15.13 -22.66 7.01
N SER A 169 -15.31 -23.02 8.28
CA SER A 169 -16.59 -22.84 8.97
C SER A 169 -16.81 -21.37 9.36
N LYS A 170 -18.05 -21.04 9.73
CA LYS A 170 -18.38 -19.72 10.28
C LYS A 170 -17.64 -19.45 11.59
N ASP A 171 -17.48 -20.46 12.44
CA ASP A 171 -16.79 -20.33 13.72
C ASP A 171 -15.29 -20.10 13.49
N GLU A 172 -14.64 -20.84 12.58
CA GLU A 172 -13.25 -20.57 12.18
C GLU A 172 -13.06 -19.16 11.65
N PHE A 173 -14.01 -18.65 10.85
CA PHE A 173 -13.96 -17.28 10.36
C PHE A 173 -14.04 -16.26 11.50
N ILE A 174 -14.98 -16.42 12.44
CA ILE A 174 -15.18 -15.50 13.56
C ILE A 174 -13.96 -15.50 14.47
N ASP A 175 -13.46 -16.68 14.86
CA ASP A 175 -12.35 -16.82 15.81
C ASP A 175 -11.04 -16.25 15.27
N ASN A 176 -10.88 -16.23 13.94
CA ASN A 176 -9.61 -15.87 13.32
C ASN A 176 -9.63 -14.56 12.53
N ILE A 177 -10.75 -13.83 12.48
CA ILE A 177 -10.87 -12.60 11.70
C ILE A 177 -9.92 -11.49 12.18
N CYS A 178 -9.56 -11.47 13.45
CA CYS A 178 -8.60 -10.52 14.01
C CYS A 178 -7.14 -10.87 13.69
N ASN A 179 -6.86 -12.14 13.40
CA ASN A 179 -5.55 -12.69 13.10
C ASN A 179 -5.56 -13.36 11.72
N ALA A 180 -6.25 -12.75 10.76
CA ALA A 180 -6.53 -13.32 9.45
C ALA A 180 -5.28 -13.82 8.72
N ASP A 181 -4.17 -13.10 8.80
CA ASP A 181 -2.91 -13.48 8.15
C ASP A 181 -2.30 -14.73 8.78
N GLU A 182 -2.28 -14.81 10.11
CA GLU A 182 -1.77 -15.98 10.84
C GLU A 182 -2.61 -17.21 10.55
N PHE A 183 -3.93 -17.07 10.49
CA PHE A 183 -4.83 -18.17 10.19
C PHE A 183 -4.71 -18.65 8.74
N LEU A 184 -4.59 -17.75 7.77
CA LEU A 184 -4.32 -18.13 6.38
C LEU A 184 -3.00 -18.89 6.24
N ASN A 185 -1.96 -18.49 6.96
CA ASN A 185 -0.70 -19.23 7.00
C ASN A 185 -0.85 -20.61 7.67
N LEU A 186 -1.69 -20.74 8.70
CA LEU A 186 -2.02 -22.05 9.30
C LEU A 186 -2.72 -22.96 8.28
N LEU A 187 -3.71 -22.44 7.54
CA LEU A 187 -4.41 -23.19 6.48
C LEU A 187 -3.45 -23.69 5.39
N ILE A 188 -2.42 -22.91 5.05
CA ILE A 188 -1.36 -23.33 4.12
C ILE A 188 -0.56 -24.49 4.72
N HIS A 189 -0.17 -24.39 5.98
CA HIS A 189 0.56 -25.46 6.68
C HIS A 189 -0.25 -26.74 6.75
N GLU A 190 -1.54 -26.65 6.99
CA GLU A 190 -2.49 -27.77 7.02
C GLU A 190 -2.86 -28.29 5.62
N LYS A 191 -2.35 -27.70 4.56
CA LYS A 191 -2.66 -28.04 3.15
C LYS A 191 -4.13 -27.86 2.76
N ARG A 192 -4.86 -27.02 3.50
CA ARG A 192 -6.24 -26.60 3.19
C ARG A 192 -6.27 -25.43 2.23
N LEU A 193 -5.15 -24.71 2.08
CA LEU A 193 -4.95 -23.59 1.19
C LEU A 193 -3.58 -23.71 0.52
N THR A 194 -3.48 -23.35 -0.75
CA THR A 194 -2.20 -23.25 -1.43
C THR A 194 -1.57 -21.87 -1.27
N ARG A 195 -0.24 -21.80 -1.34
CA ARG A 195 0.46 -20.50 -1.35
C ARG A 195 0.06 -19.62 -2.53
N THR A 196 -0.22 -20.21 -3.68
CA THR A 196 -0.67 -19.48 -4.87
C THR A 196 -1.99 -18.77 -4.59
N GLU A 197 -2.99 -19.47 -4.07
CA GLU A 197 -4.28 -18.89 -3.69
C GLU A 197 -4.11 -17.74 -2.68
N TYR A 198 -3.26 -17.90 -1.67
CA TYR A 198 -2.96 -16.84 -0.70
C TYR A 198 -2.38 -15.60 -1.38
N PHE A 199 -1.36 -15.76 -2.25
CA PHE A 199 -0.75 -14.63 -2.92
C PHE A 199 -1.65 -13.99 -3.98
N ASP A 200 -2.56 -14.73 -4.58
CA ASP A 200 -3.58 -14.19 -5.48
C ASP A 200 -4.53 -13.22 -4.78
N HIS A 201 -4.70 -13.35 -3.46
CA HIS A 201 -5.59 -12.51 -2.65
C HIS A 201 -4.85 -11.53 -1.71
N ILE A 202 -3.52 -11.40 -1.82
CA ILE A 202 -2.73 -10.60 -0.88
C ILE A 202 -2.91 -9.09 -1.06
N LEU A 203 -3.34 -8.63 -2.23
CA LEU A 203 -3.60 -7.22 -2.53
C LEU A 203 -5.10 -6.93 -2.57
N LEU A 204 -5.49 -5.74 -2.15
CA LEU A 204 -6.80 -5.21 -2.49
C LEU A 204 -6.85 -4.90 -4.00
N PRO A 205 -8.05 -4.92 -4.62
CA PRO A 205 -8.19 -4.59 -6.04
C PRO A 205 -7.55 -3.24 -6.38
N LEU A 206 -6.67 -3.24 -7.38
CA LEU A 206 -5.97 -2.03 -7.79
C LEU A 206 -6.89 -1.11 -8.59
N LYS A 207 -6.88 0.18 -8.23
CA LYS A 207 -7.61 1.23 -8.96
C LYS A 207 -6.82 1.64 -10.20
N TYR A 208 -7.53 1.96 -11.26
CA TYR A 208 -6.97 2.33 -12.56
C TYR A 208 -6.22 3.68 -12.60
N GLY A 209 -6.19 4.44 -11.52
CA GLY A 209 -5.59 5.78 -11.49
C GLY A 209 -4.12 5.80 -11.93
N ALA A 210 -3.31 4.84 -11.48
CA ALA A 210 -1.90 4.75 -11.82
C ALA A 210 -1.69 4.48 -13.32
N VAL A 211 -2.33 3.44 -13.85
CA VAL A 211 -2.21 3.05 -15.26
C VAL A 211 -2.82 4.09 -16.21
N SER A 212 -3.90 4.75 -15.79
CA SER A 212 -4.52 5.84 -16.55
C SER A 212 -3.60 7.06 -16.68
N MET A 213 -2.92 7.46 -15.59
CA MET A 213 -1.94 8.55 -15.63
C MET A 213 -0.71 8.16 -16.45
N ALA A 214 -0.22 6.91 -16.30
CA ALA A 214 0.89 6.37 -17.07
C ALA A 214 0.62 6.47 -18.58
N LYS A 215 -0.54 6.00 -19.02
CA LYS A 215 -0.98 6.10 -20.42
C LYS A 215 -1.03 7.55 -20.91
N LYS A 216 -1.69 8.44 -20.15
CA LYS A 216 -1.89 9.84 -20.54
C LYS A 216 -0.60 10.65 -20.68
N THR A 217 0.43 10.28 -19.93
CA THR A 217 1.70 11.03 -19.89
C THR A 217 2.87 10.26 -20.47
N SER A 218 2.64 9.06 -21.01
CA SER A 218 3.69 8.14 -21.45
C SER A 218 4.76 7.94 -20.37
N SER A 219 4.33 7.80 -19.11
CA SER A 219 5.22 7.63 -17.97
C SER A 219 5.38 6.15 -17.63
N PRO A 220 6.59 5.61 -17.48
CA PRO A 220 6.78 4.27 -16.97
C PRO A 220 6.29 4.15 -15.53
N ILE A 221 5.76 2.98 -15.17
CA ILE A 221 5.39 2.62 -13.80
C ILE A 221 6.52 1.83 -13.17
N VAL A 222 7.02 2.28 -12.02
CA VAL A 222 8.00 1.56 -11.21
C VAL A 222 7.26 0.88 -10.07
N PRO A 223 7.02 -0.44 -10.11
CA PRO A 223 6.36 -1.13 -9.02
C PRO A 223 7.30 -1.29 -7.85
N PHE A 224 6.78 -1.18 -6.63
CA PHE A 224 7.49 -1.58 -5.43
C PHE A 224 6.56 -2.35 -4.49
N VAL A 225 7.12 -3.20 -3.67
CA VAL A 225 6.36 -3.93 -2.67
C VAL A 225 7.04 -3.89 -1.31
N ILE A 226 6.21 -3.88 -0.28
CA ILE A 226 6.62 -3.87 1.12
C ILE A 226 6.03 -5.10 1.78
N THR A 227 6.87 -5.84 2.51
CA THR A 227 6.50 -7.00 3.31
C THR A 227 7.15 -6.93 4.67
N GLY A 228 6.61 -7.67 5.62
CA GLY A 228 7.07 -7.66 7.01
C GLY A 228 6.47 -6.53 7.84
N ASP A 229 7.00 -6.31 9.02
CA ASP A 229 6.43 -5.45 10.04
C ASP A 229 7.26 -4.19 10.34
N TYR A 230 6.58 -3.14 10.77
CA TYR A 230 7.17 -1.86 11.17
C TYR A 230 7.46 -1.83 12.68
N LYS A 231 8.35 -2.71 13.14
CA LYS A 231 8.86 -2.74 14.52
C LYS A 231 10.23 -2.08 14.63
N PHE A 232 10.62 -1.71 15.85
CA PHE A 232 11.97 -1.18 16.09
C PHE A 232 13.02 -2.20 15.66
N ARG A 233 13.95 -1.78 14.78
CA ARG A 233 15.01 -2.60 14.17
C ARG A 233 14.49 -3.93 13.59
N SER A 234 13.39 -3.84 12.86
CA SER A 234 12.77 -5.00 12.21
C SER A 234 13.81 -5.85 11.45
N LYS A 235 13.68 -7.18 11.57
CA LYS A 235 14.51 -8.13 10.85
C LYS A 235 13.89 -8.52 9.50
N ASN A 236 12.58 -8.35 9.37
CA ASN A 236 11.78 -8.83 8.24
C ASN A 236 11.14 -7.72 7.38
N LEU A 237 11.30 -6.42 7.73
CA LEU A 237 10.84 -5.32 6.88
C LEU A 237 11.66 -5.29 5.58
N ARG A 238 11.03 -5.71 4.49
CA ARG A 238 11.65 -5.79 3.16
C ARG A 238 10.90 -4.93 2.16
N ILE A 239 11.66 -4.25 1.34
CA ILE A 239 11.17 -3.46 0.24
C ILE A 239 11.86 -3.94 -1.04
N LYS A 240 11.07 -4.31 -2.03
CA LYS A 240 11.58 -4.66 -3.35
C LYS A 240 11.05 -3.66 -4.36
N ILE A 241 11.96 -3.06 -5.13
CA ILE A 241 11.63 -2.12 -6.21
C ILE A 241 11.88 -2.84 -7.52
N GLY A 242 10.81 -3.02 -8.30
CA GLY A 242 10.84 -3.71 -9.58
C GLY A 242 11.38 -2.84 -10.71
N LYS A 243 11.59 -3.48 -11.87
CA LYS A 243 11.95 -2.77 -13.09
C LYS A 243 10.79 -1.90 -13.58
N PRO A 244 11.07 -0.76 -14.24
CA PRO A 244 10.03 0.04 -14.86
C PRO A 244 9.20 -0.79 -15.85
N ILE A 245 7.90 -0.58 -15.82
CA ILE A 245 6.91 -1.14 -16.75
C ILE A 245 6.49 -0.01 -17.67
N GLU A 246 6.66 -0.21 -18.98
CA GLU A 246 6.24 0.77 -19.98
C GLU A 246 4.70 0.87 -20.03
N PRO A 247 4.14 2.04 -20.37
CA PRO A 247 2.71 2.22 -20.47
C PRO A 247 2.08 1.27 -21.51
N ILE A 248 0.96 0.66 -21.10
CA ILE A 248 0.14 -0.21 -21.95
C ILE A 248 -1.16 0.52 -22.27
N ASP A 249 -1.55 0.51 -23.54
CA ASP A 249 -2.73 1.24 -24.02
C ASP A 249 -4.05 0.72 -23.45
N ASP A 250 -4.16 -0.59 -23.33
CA ASP A 250 -5.31 -1.25 -22.69
C ASP A 250 -5.18 -1.15 -21.18
N LEU A 251 -6.04 -0.36 -20.56
CA LEU A 251 -6.00 -0.10 -19.12
C LEU A 251 -6.27 -1.35 -18.27
N GLU A 252 -7.10 -2.27 -18.76
CA GLU A 252 -7.42 -3.50 -18.04
C GLU A 252 -6.18 -4.42 -18.04
N LYS A 253 -5.56 -4.61 -19.20
CA LYS A 253 -4.32 -5.36 -19.32
C LYS A 253 -3.18 -4.72 -18.51
N ALA A 254 -3.07 -3.38 -18.56
CA ALA A 254 -2.07 -2.65 -17.79
C ALA A 254 -2.24 -2.87 -16.28
N ASN A 255 -3.48 -2.77 -15.79
CA ASN A 255 -3.79 -2.93 -14.36
C ASN A 255 -3.58 -4.37 -13.90
N LYS A 256 -3.99 -5.36 -14.71
CA LYS A 256 -3.76 -6.77 -14.46
C LYS A 256 -2.25 -7.11 -14.43
N HIS A 257 -1.49 -6.62 -15.40
CA HIS A 257 -0.04 -6.82 -15.44
C HIS A 257 0.68 -6.21 -14.22
N LEU A 258 0.23 -5.03 -13.78
CA LEU A 258 0.76 -4.39 -12.55
C LEU A 258 0.43 -5.23 -11.32
N ASP A 259 -0.81 -5.70 -11.17
CA ASP A 259 -1.26 -6.55 -10.07
C ASP A 259 -0.46 -7.86 -9.98
N GLU A 260 -0.35 -8.59 -11.09
CA GLU A 260 0.42 -9.84 -11.19
C GLU A 260 1.91 -9.60 -10.86
N THR A 261 2.49 -8.50 -11.37
CA THR A 261 3.88 -8.14 -11.09
C THR A 261 4.09 -7.89 -9.60
N MET A 262 3.19 -7.13 -8.96
CA MET A 262 3.29 -6.82 -7.54
C MET A 262 3.11 -8.08 -6.68
N LYS A 263 2.14 -8.95 -6.99
CA LYS A 263 1.91 -10.22 -6.29
C LYS A 263 3.15 -11.12 -6.35
N LYS A 264 3.73 -11.28 -7.53
CA LYS A 264 4.98 -12.03 -7.71
C LYS A 264 6.13 -11.45 -6.87
N MET A 265 6.28 -10.13 -6.87
CA MET A 265 7.32 -9.47 -6.06
C MET A 265 7.11 -9.65 -4.55
N ILE A 266 5.86 -9.67 -4.09
CA ILE A 266 5.51 -9.96 -2.69
C ILE A 266 5.90 -11.39 -2.36
N GLN A 267 5.52 -12.36 -3.18
CA GLN A 267 5.88 -13.77 -3.02
C GLN A 267 7.40 -13.94 -2.90
N GLU A 268 8.17 -13.35 -3.81
CA GLU A 268 9.63 -13.42 -3.79
C GLU A 268 10.25 -12.80 -2.51
N ASN A 269 9.60 -11.81 -1.90
CA ASN A 269 10.03 -11.25 -0.61
C ASN A 269 9.76 -12.22 0.54
N TYR A 270 8.59 -12.88 0.56
CA TYR A 270 8.25 -13.87 1.58
C TYR A 270 9.20 -15.07 1.55
N GLU A 271 9.53 -15.59 0.37
CA GLU A 271 10.50 -16.68 0.20
C GLU A 271 11.90 -16.37 0.77
N LYS A 272 12.26 -15.08 0.84
CA LYS A 272 13.52 -14.62 1.45
C LYS A 272 13.44 -14.42 2.97
N ILE A 273 12.26 -14.32 3.54
CA ILE A 273 12.06 -14.20 4.99
C ILE A 273 12.13 -15.60 5.65
N GLU A 274 11.66 -16.61 4.92
CA GLU A 274 11.59 -17.99 5.40
C GLU A 274 12.93 -18.74 5.34
N LYS A 275 13.92 -18.20 4.61
CA LYS A 275 15.31 -18.68 4.57
C LYS A 275 16.18 -17.99 5.62
#